data_56a1165491639cb70f7018bf549ac695
#
_entry.id   56a1165491639cb70f7018bf549ac695
#
_cell.length_a   1.000
_cell.length_b   1.000
_cell.length_c   1.000
_cell.angle_alpha   90.00
_cell.angle_beta   90.00
_cell.angle_gamma   90.00
#
_symmetry.space_group_name_H-M   'P 1'
#
loop_
_entity.id
_entity.type
_entity.pdbx_description
1 polymer ?
#
loop_
_entity_poly.entity_id
_entity_poly.type
_entity_poly.pdbx_seq_one_letter_code
_entity_poly.pdbx_strand_id
1 'polypeptide(L)'
;AQGKMMYSRQNATILPSCRDAIWYGDGTRVNIYYKAYINGKYQAVATQVFEVVDAYSEALIGFHISDKENFESMYEAYRNAIESTGHLPVELIYDNQGGTKREDARMWLAKIATCSRPTAPYNAPSKTIESIFGRFQSQVLHKLWHFTGANIQAKKDSSKINTEFLLENIEHLPTYNEMLEIYKECRMEWNSMQHFKYAKPRMQLYLESVNPEAVQLTETLRRELFWMTTSKPSTFTARGIQITVDKRKYLYEVLDSEGMPDMKWRSKNTGREFWVQYDPHDMTTVRLCTKDQYGLRFEVEAKPYITIHRAMMDQEDGERSFLKLQELANKKERIRRHILNHQLEVEHGVSPEQLGLNSPGLLGIKNGEYERLAEEVMREMQMEEMNAVPVLAGSLGQVQKQQSNFDAISAYDKM
;
A
#
# COMPACT_ATOMS: atom_id res chain seq x y z
N ALA A 1 -31.47 -6.14 40.80
CA ALA A 1 -31.71 -5.06 39.84
C ALA A 1 -31.30 -3.68 40.39
N GLN A 2 -31.64 -3.35 41.65
CA GLN A 2 -31.26 -2.07 42.25
C GLN A 2 -29.74 -1.87 42.46
N GLY A 3 -28.98 -2.92 42.78
CA GLY A 3 -27.54 -2.83 42.92
C GLY A 3 -26.78 -2.45 41.62
N LYS A 4 -27.26 -2.91 40.44
CA LYS A 4 -26.69 -2.53 39.15
C LYS A 4 -26.94 -1.05 38.82
N MET A 5 -28.05 -0.47 39.24
CA MET A 5 -28.34 0.96 39.02
C MET A 5 -27.48 1.90 39.86
N MET A 6 -27.06 1.48 41.06
CA MET A 6 -26.22 2.31 41.96
C MET A 6 -24.74 2.38 41.48
N TYR A 7 -24.25 1.34 40.79
CA TYR A 7 -22.86 1.27 40.35
C TYR A 7 -22.64 1.62 38.86
N SER A 8 -23.71 1.66 38.06
CA SER A 8 -23.66 2.14 36.67
C SER A 8 -23.96 3.63 36.59
N ARG A 9 -23.14 4.46 37.19
CA ARG A 9 -23.28 5.91 37.05
C ARG A 9 -22.95 6.24 35.58
N GLN A 10 -23.99 6.48 34.80
CA GLN A 10 -23.83 7.08 33.49
C GLN A 10 -23.44 8.54 33.69
N ASN A 11 -22.13 8.82 33.58
CA ASN A 11 -21.71 10.19 33.47
C ASN A 11 -22.18 10.72 32.11
N ALA A 12 -22.80 11.90 32.12
CA ALA A 12 -23.08 12.59 30.87
C ALA A 12 -21.74 12.80 30.14
N THR A 13 -21.61 12.21 28.96
CA THR A 13 -20.40 12.34 28.13
C THR A 13 -20.58 13.51 27.19
N ILE A 14 -19.56 14.35 27.10
CA ILE A 14 -19.49 15.45 26.15
C ILE A 14 -18.66 14.94 24.96
N LEU A 15 -19.16 15.20 23.74
CA LEU A 15 -18.40 14.88 22.54
C LEU A 15 -17.04 15.62 22.51
N PRO A 16 -16.01 15.03 21.91
CA PRO A 16 -14.75 15.75 21.68
C PRO A 16 -14.99 17.10 21.03
N SER A 17 -14.07 18.04 21.23
CA SER A 17 -14.19 19.40 20.73
C SER A 17 -13.72 19.57 19.27
N CYS A 18 -12.94 18.61 18.76
CA CYS A 18 -12.36 18.64 17.44
C CYS A 18 -12.15 17.23 16.88
N ARG A 19 -11.89 17.15 15.55
CA ARG A 19 -11.56 15.91 14.85
C ARG A 19 -10.29 15.28 15.41
N ASP A 20 -10.11 14.00 15.17
CA ASP A 20 -8.89 13.24 15.51
C ASP A 20 -8.52 13.28 17.01
N ALA A 21 -9.40 13.83 17.87
CA ALA A 21 -9.20 13.76 19.31
C ALA A 21 -9.40 12.32 19.82
N ILE A 22 -10.44 11.64 19.33
CA ILE A 22 -10.72 10.24 19.63
C ILE A 22 -11.19 9.54 18.36
N TRP A 23 -10.56 8.43 18.01
CA TRP A 23 -11.11 7.48 17.04
C TRP A 23 -11.64 6.24 17.73
N TYR A 24 -12.79 5.78 17.29
CA TYR A 24 -13.33 4.49 17.65
C TYR A 24 -13.08 3.48 16.54
N GLY A 25 -12.63 2.28 16.89
CA GLY A 25 -12.51 1.18 15.95
C GLY A 25 -13.22 -0.05 16.49
N ASP A 26 -14.09 -0.65 15.66
CA ASP A 26 -14.85 -1.84 16.04
C ASP A 26 -15.24 -2.68 14.83
N GLY A 27 -15.31 -4.00 15.04
CA GLY A 27 -15.77 -4.96 14.06
C GLY A 27 -17.29 -5.11 14.09
N THR A 28 -17.92 -5.13 12.92
CA THR A 28 -19.36 -5.37 12.78
C THR A 28 -19.67 -6.14 11.51
N ARG A 29 -20.89 -6.65 11.36
CA ARG A 29 -21.33 -7.21 10.08
C ARG A 29 -21.61 -6.08 9.09
N VAL A 30 -21.26 -6.32 7.81
CA VAL A 30 -21.61 -5.39 6.71
C VAL A 30 -23.12 -5.21 6.60
N ASN A 31 -23.89 -6.22 7.01
CA ASN A 31 -25.36 -6.25 6.97
C ASN A 31 -25.97 -6.09 5.55
N ILE A 32 -25.20 -6.49 4.55
CA ILE A 32 -25.61 -6.55 3.15
C ILE A 32 -25.39 -7.98 2.67
N TYR A 33 -26.40 -8.60 2.08
CA TYR A 33 -26.23 -9.89 1.41
C TYR A 33 -25.62 -9.71 0.02
N TYR A 34 -24.69 -10.60 -0.32
CA TYR A 34 -24.14 -10.74 -1.65
C TYR A 34 -24.14 -12.22 -2.07
N LYS A 35 -24.08 -12.49 -3.38
CA LYS A 35 -24.00 -13.86 -3.89
C LYS A 35 -22.57 -14.33 -3.96
N ALA A 36 -22.33 -15.55 -3.46
CA ALA A 36 -21.08 -16.27 -3.64
C ALA A 36 -21.34 -17.65 -4.21
N TYR A 37 -20.46 -18.12 -5.08
CA TYR A 37 -20.56 -19.45 -5.65
C TYR A 37 -19.86 -20.45 -4.75
N ILE A 38 -20.64 -21.24 -4.01
CA ILE A 38 -20.13 -22.19 -2.99
C ILE A 38 -20.74 -23.56 -3.26
N ASN A 39 -19.88 -24.59 -3.33
CA ASN A 39 -20.31 -25.97 -3.54
C ASN A 39 -21.24 -26.17 -4.76
N GLY A 40 -20.90 -25.52 -5.89
CA GLY A 40 -21.62 -25.70 -7.14
C GLY A 40 -22.93 -24.91 -7.30
N LYS A 41 -23.27 -24.00 -6.36
CA LYS A 41 -24.47 -23.16 -6.40
C LYS A 41 -24.23 -21.77 -5.80
N TYR A 42 -25.02 -20.80 -6.24
CA TYR A 42 -25.04 -19.50 -5.61
C TYR A 42 -25.70 -19.55 -4.23
N GLN A 43 -25.08 -18.88 -3.28
CA GLN A 43 -25.59 -18.74 -1.92
C GLN A 43 -25.55 -17.27 -1.50
N ALA A 44 -26.54 -16.84 -0.71
CA ALA A 44 -26.54 -15.52 -0.09
C ALA A 44 -25.63 -15.57 1.13
N VAL A 45 -24.60 -14.76 1.13
CA VAL A 45 -23.63 -14.66 2.22
C VAL A 45 -23.53 -13.22 2.69
N ALA A 46 -23.05 -13.03 3.91
CA ALA A 46 -22.72 -11.73 4.48
C ALA A 46 -21.35 -11.81 5.13
N THR A 47 -20.63 -10.72 5.11
CA THR A 47 -19.26 -10.63 5.61
C THR A 47 -19.13 -9.64 6.75
N GLN A 48 -17.92 -9.46 7.26
CA GLN A 48 -17.59 -8.56 8.37
C GLN A 48 -16.90 -7.31 7.83
N VAL A 49 -16.99 -6.23 8.57
CA VAL A 49 -16.26 -5.00 8.34
C VAL A 49 -15.66 -4.52 9.66
N PHE A 50 -14.44 -4.06 9.62
CA PHE A 50 -13.88 -3.25 10.69
C PHE A 50 -14.00 -1.78 10.27
N GLU A 51 -14.67 -0.96 11.09
CA GLU A 51 -14.88 0.47 10.83
C GLU A 51 -14.11 1.33 11.81
N VAL A 52 -13.61 2.45 11.30
CA VAL A 52 -12.99 3.51 12.09
C VAL A 52 -13.81 4.77 11.98
N VAL A 53 -14.18 5.32 13.14
CA VAL A 53 -15.11 6.46 13.26
C VAL A 53 -14.45 7.58 14.05
N ASP A 54 -14.52 8.80 13.56
CA ASP A 54 -14.13 9.99 14.32
C ASP A 54 -15.23 10.35 15.33
N ALA A 55 -14.87 10.45 16.61
CA ALA A 55 -15.82 10.65 17.70
C ALA A 55 -16.46 12.05 17.72
N TYR A 56 -15.80 13.06 17.15
CA TYR A 56 -16.30 14.43 17.09
C TYR A 56 -17.40 14.59 16.03
N SER A 57 -17.10 14.14 14.82
CA SER A 57 -17.96 14.34 13.65
C SER A 57 -18.89 13.16 13.36
N GLU A 58 -18.64 11.98 13.95
CA GLU A 58 -19.25 10.70 13.62
C GLU A 58 -19.05 10.30 12.13
N ALA A 59 -18.04 10.86 11.48
CA ALA A 59 -17.67 10.46 10.12
C ALA A 59 -17.03 9.07 10.13
N LEU A 60 -17.42 8.23 9.18
CA LEU A 60 -16.77 6.96 8.89
C LEU A 60 -15.52 7.25 8.07
N ILE A 61 -14.33 7.19 8.69
CA ILE A 61 -13.06 7.68 8.12
C ILE A 61 -12.18 6.57 7.57
N GLY A 62 -12.36 5.33 8.00
CA GLY A 62 -11.61 4.19 7.48
C GLY A 62 -12.39 2.89 7.65
N PHE A 63 -12.11 1.90 6.79
CA PHE A 63 -12.73 0.59 6.89
C PHE A 63 -11.92 -0.48 6.16
N HIS A 64 -12.18 -1.73 6.53
CA HIS A 64 -11.74 -2.90 5.79
C HIS A 64 -12.77 -4.02 5.90
N ILE A 65 -13.14 -4.61 4.76
CA ILE A 65 -14.08 -5.74 4.70
C ILE A 65 -13.29 -7.04 4.60
N SER A 66 -13.63 -8.01 5.44
CA SER A 66 -12.96 -9.32 5.49
C SER A 66 -13.92 -10.40 5.99
N ASP A 67 -13.63 -11.65 5.70
CA ASP A 67 -14.44 -12.79 6.16
C ASP A 67 -14.32 -13.03 7.67
N LYS A 68 -13.27 -12.53 8.29
CA LYS A 68 -12.98 -12.75 9.71
C LYS A 68 -12.49 -11.46 10.36
N GLU A 69 -12.99 -11.24 11.56
CA GLU A 69 -12.45 -10.20 12.43
C GLU A 69 -11.13 -10.69 13.04
N ASN A 70 -10.04 -10.16 12.57
CA ASN A 70 -8.68 -10.49 13.00
C ASN A 70 -7.81 -9.24 13.08
N PHE A 71 -6.55 -9.39 13.48
CA PHE A 71 -5.60 -8.28 13.52
C PHE A 71 -5.39 -7.62 12.15
N GLU A 72 -5.36 -8.40 11.09
CA GLU A 72 -5.17 -7.92 9.73
C GLU A 72 -6.31 -6.98 9.29
N SER A 73 -7.58 -7.38 9.52
CA SER A 73 -8.73 -6.52 9.19
C SER A 73 -8.71 -5.20 9.96
N MET A 74 -8.33 -5.23 11.22
CA MET A 74 -8.16 -4.04 12.05
C MET A 74 -6.99 -3.16 11.54
N TYR A 75 -5.85 -3.75 11.24
CA TYR A 75 -4.68 -3.06 10.70
C TYR A 75 -5.00 -2.33 9.41
N GLU A 76 -5.65 -3.01 8.47
CA GLU A 76 -6.03 -2.45 7.17
C GLU A 76 -7.06 -1.31 7.32
N ALA A 77 -8.01 -1.43 8.23
CA ALA A 77 -9.00 -0.37 8.46
C ALA A 77 -8.36 0.90 9.05
N TYR A 78 -7.47 0.75 10.04
CA TYR A 78 -6.74 1.91 10.57
C TYR A 78 -5.75 2.49 9.57
N ARG A 79 -5.06 1.65 8.81
CA ARG A 79 -4.22 2.12 7.72
C ARG A 79 -5.02 2.95 6.73
N ASN A 80 -6.18 2.44 6.30
CA ASN A 80 -7.09 3.17 5.41
C ASN A 80 -7.53 4.52 6.03
N ALA A 81 -7.86 4.55 7.31
CA ALA A 81 -8.21 5.77 8.01
C ALA A 81 -7.05 6.78 8.04
N ILE A 82 -5.85 6.36 8.42
CA ILE A 82 -4.66 7.21 8.51
C ILE A 82 -4.26 7.74 7.13
N GLU A 83 -4.26 6.89 6.10
CA GLU A 83 -3.91 7.31 4.74
C GLU A 83 -4.95 8.24 4.12
N SER A 84 -6.24 8.02 4.38
CA SER A 84 -7.33 8.87 3.85
C SER A 84 -7.43 10.24 4.52
N THR A 85 -7.14 10.30 5.82
CA THR A 85 -7.21 11.55 6.60
C THR A 85 -5.91 12.34 6.59
N GLY A 86 -4.78 11.67 6.41
CA GLY A 86 -3.44 12.25 6.54
C GLY A 86 -3.04 12.54 8.00
N HIS A 87 -3.75 12.00 8.98
CA HIS A 87 -3.51 12.26 10.40
C HIS A 87 -3.62 10.97 11.24
N LEU A 88 -3.01 11.01 12.42
CA LEU A 88 -3.17 10.02 13.47
C LEU A 88 -4.05 10.58 14.57
N PRO A 89 -4.87 9.77 15.25
CA PRO A 89 -5.67 10.24 16.38
C PRO A 89 -4.79 10.50 17.61
N VAL A 90 -5.24 11.41 18.46
CA VAL A 90 -4.65 11.59 19.79
C VAL A 90 -4.97 10.39 20.68
N GLU A 91 -6.24 9.96 20.67
CA GLU A 91 -6.69 8.80 21.43
C GLU A 91 -7.39 7.79 20.51
N LEU A 92 -7.12 6.51 20.77
CA LEU A 92 -7.72 5.38 20.09
C LEU A 92 -8.47 4.51 21.10
N ILE A 93 -9.74 4.25 20.82
CA ILE A 93 -10.58 3.35 21.62
C ILE A 93 -11.05 2.19 20.75
N TYR A 94 -10.77 0.97 21.20
CA TYR A 94 -11.11 -0.26 20.47
C TYR A 94 -11.57 -1.37 21.41
N ASP A 95 -12.29 -2.36 20.90
CA ASP A 95 -12.73 -3.48 21.71
C ASP A 95 -11.57 -4.46 21.97
N ASN A 96 -11.57 -5.02 23.19
CA ASN A 96 -10.56 -5.98 23.64
C ASN A 96 -10.90 -7.40 23.18
N GLN A 97 -11.09 -7.61 21.88
CA GLN A 97 -11.41 -8.90 21.28
C GLN A 97 -10.16 -9.64 20.76
N GLY A 98 -10.34 -10.86 20.23
CA GLY A 98 -9.28 -11.81 19.93
C GLY A 98 -8.03 -11.26 19.19
N GLY A 99 -8.22 -10.40 18.18
CA GLY A 99 -7.12 -9.82 17.40
C GLY A 99 -6.25 -8.82 18.17
N THR A 100 -6.85 -8.06 19.09
CA THR A 100 -6.16 -7.01 19.87
C THR A 100 -5.39 -7.54 21.09
N LYS A 101 -5.58 -8.82 21.45
CA LYS A 101 -4.88 -9.44 22.59
C LYS A 101 -3.42 -9.77 22.32
N ARG A 102 -3.02 -9.85 21.06
CA ARG A 102 -1.64 -10.14 20.66
C ARG A 102 -0.73 -8.96 21.04
N GLU A 103 0.47 -9.26 21.46
CA GLU A 103 1.45 -8.24 21.87
C GLU A 103 1.87 -7.35 20.70
N ASP A 104 2.11 -7.93 19.52
CA ASP A 104 2.41 -7.20 18.29
C ASP A 104 1.30 -6.22 17.90
N ALA A 105 0.05 -6.63 18.03
CA ALA A 105 -1.12 -5.78 17.80
C ALA A 105 -1.15 -4.58 18.75
N ARG A 106 -0.93 -4.81 20.04
CA ARG A 106 -0.90 -3.74 21.04
C ARG A 106 0.26 -2.77 20.83
N MET A 107 1.44 -3.30 20.48
CA MET A 107 2.60 -2.48 20.16
C MET A 107 2.35 -1.59 18.94
N TRP A 108 1.68 -2.12 17.93
CA TRP A 108 1.34 -1.35 16.74
C TRP A 108 0.27 -0.29 17.04
N LEU A 109 -0.81 -0.66 17.78
CA LEU A 109 -1.84 0.29 18.20
C LEU A 109 -1.28 1.44 19.05
N ALA A 110 -0.26 1.17 19.86
CA ALA A 110 0.44 2.20 20.63
C ALA A 110 1.30 3.15 19.77
N LYS A 111 1.62 2.78 18.53
CA LYS A 111 2.34 3.64 17.59
C LYS A 111 1.42 4.57 16.80
N ILE A 112 0.17 4.17 16.56
CA ILE A 112 -0.77 4.93 15.74
C ILE A 112 -1.61 5.94 16.53
N ALA A 113 -1.43 6.04 17.83
CA ALA A 113 -2.11 7.03 18.67
C ALA A 113 -1.23 7.40 19.88
N THR A 114 -1.36 8.62 20.37
CA THR A 114 -0.67 9.06 21.60
C THR A 114 -1.16 8.25 22.80
N CYS A 115 -2.45 7.93 22.84
CA CYS A 115 -3.05 7.08 23.87
C CYS A 115 -3.93 6.03 23.21
N SER A 116 -3.66 4.76 23.43
CA SER A 116 -4.51 3.66 22.97
C SER A 116 -5.13 2.93 24.17
N ARG A 117 -6.45 2.84 24.19
CA ARG A 117 -7.20 2.24 25.30
C ARG A 117 -8.17 1.17 24.83
N PRO A 118 -8.04 -0.08 25.30
CA PRO A 118 -9.08 -1.07 25.12
C PRO A 118 -10.29 -0.69 25.96
N THR A 119 -11.48 -0.94 25.41
CA THR A 119 -12.72 -0.77 26.18
C THR A 119 -12.77 -1.74 27.35
N ALA A 120 -13.13 -1.23 28.54
CA ALA A 120 -13.32 -2.09 29.69
C ALA A 120 -14.56 -2.99 29.48
N PRO A 121 -14.47 -4.29 29.79
CA PRO A 121 -15.64 -5.18 29.70
C PRO A 121 -16.83 -4.63 30.51
N TYR A 122 -18.03 -4.68 29.92
CA TYR A 122 -19.28 -4.24 30.53
C TYR A 122 -19.40 -2.74 30.85
N ASN A 123 -18.57 -1.88 30.24
CA ASN A 123 -18.67 -0.44 30.41
C ASN A 123 -19.57 0.19 29.32
N ALA A 124 -20.81 0.47 29.67
CA ALA A 124 -21.83 1.04 28.77
C ALA A 124 -21.46 2.39 28.11
N PRO A 125 -20.64 3.28 28.72
CA PRO A 125 -20.23 4.52 28.08
C PRO A 125 -19.26 4.32 26.90
N SER A 126 -18.61 3.16 26.78
CA SER A 126 -17.72 2.82 25.67
C SER A 126 -18.48 2.47 24.38
N LYS A 127 -19.81 2.36 24.45
CA LYS A 127 -20.68 1.92 23.36
C LYS A 127 -21.14 3.03 22.40
N THR A 128 -20.42 4.14 22.34
CA THR A 128 -20.75 5.24 21.40
C THR A 128 -20.72 4.75 19.95
N ILE A 129 -19.76 3.91 19.60
CA ILE A 129 -19.64 3.34 18.25
C ILE A 129 -20.84 2.42 17.93
N GLU A 130 -21.33 1.59 18.86
CA GLU A 130 -22.50 0.75 18.65
C GLU A 130 -23.75 1.60 18.32
N SER A 131 -23.90 2.75 18.96
CA SER A 131 -24.97 3.71 18.69
C SER A 131 -24.85 4.31 17.28
N ILE A 132 -23.61 4.62 16.83
CA ILE A 132 -23.35 5.12 15.48
C ILE A 132 -23.68 4.05 14.45
N PHE A 133 -23.26 2.81 14.66
CA PHE A 133 -23.59 1.68 13.78
C PHE A 133 -25.09 1.44 13.70
N GLY A 134 -25.78 1.46 14.83
CA GLY A 134 -27.23 1.30 14.86
C GLY A 134 -27.97 2.38 14.05
N ARG A 135 -27.51 3.63 14.10
CA ARG A 135 -28.06 4.72 13.28
C ARG A 135 -27.67 4.59 11.82
N PHE A 136 -26.44 4.22 11.50
CA PHE A 136 -26.01 3.95 10.13
C PHE A 136 -26.86 2.84 9.49
N GLN A 137 -27.03 1.72 10.20
CA GLN A 137 -27.88 0.63 9.73
C GLN A 137 -29.33 1.06 9.50
N SER A 138 -29.94 1.78 10.46
CA SER A 138 -31.35 2.16 10.38
C SER A 138 -31.65 3.31 9.41
N GLN A 139 -30.70 4.19 9.14
CA GLN A 139 -30.91 5.36 8.31
C GLN A 139 -30.40 5.16 6.86
N VAL A 140 -29.41 4.31 6.65
CA VAL A 140 -28.80 4.10 5.34
C VAL A 140 -28.99 2.66 4.86
N LEU A 141 -28.41 1.66 5.54
CA LEU A 141 -28.39 0.28 5.06
C LEU A 141 -29.78 -0.34 4.94
N HIS A 142 -30.71 0.04 5.81
CA HIS A 142 -32.10 -0.45 5.79
C HIS A 142 -32.83 -0.12 4.47
N LYS A 143 -32.38 0.82 3.68
CA LYS A 143 -32.96 1.17 2.36
C LYS A 143 -32.69 0.10 1.30
N LEU A 144 -31.69 -0.74 1.51
CA LEU A 144 -31.29 -1.78 0.57
C LEU A 144 -32.23 -2.99 0.71
N TRP A 145 -32.76 -3.49 -0.41
CA TRP A 145 -33.64 -4.66 -0.41
C TRP A 145 -32.94 -5.95 0.06
N HIS A 146 -31.64 -6.01 -0.05
CA HIS A 146 -30.77 -7.12 0.36
C HIS A 146 -30.08 -6.87 1.72
N PHE A 147 -30.62 -5.96 2.52
CA PHE A 147 -30.18 -5.74 3.89
C PHE A 147 -30.45 -6.96 4.77
N THR A 148 -29.47 -7.37 5.59
CA THR A 148 -29.58 -8.60 6.40
C THR A 148 -30.50 -8.50 7.61
N GLY A 149 -31.04 -7.31 7.88
CA GLY A 149 -31.87 -7.02 9.08
C GLY A 149 -31.03 -6.59 10.29
N ALA A 150 -31.65 -5.76 11.12
CA ALA A 150 -31.04 -5.28 12.36
C ALA A 150 -31.16 -6.37 13.42
N ASN A 151 -30.11 -7.10 13.68
CA ASN A 151 -29.89 -8.03 14.77
C ASN A 151 -30.94 -9.18 14.93
N ILE A 152 -30.47 -10.40 15.14
CA ILE A 152 -31.28 -11.63 15.40
C ILE A 152 -32.28 -11.45 16.60
N GLN A 153 -32.02 -10.48 17.48
CA GLN A 153 -32.88 -10.17 18.63
C GLN A 153 -33.96 -9.11 18.35
N ALA A 154 -34.09 -8.62 17.11
CA ALA A 154 -35.09 -7.63 16.76
C ALA A 154 -36.52 -8.25 16.92
N LYS A 155 -37.26 -7.75 17.87
CA LYS A 155 -38.63 -8.21 18.21
C LYS A 155 -39.70 -7.73 17.23
N LYS A 156 -39.36 -6.82 16.30
CA LYS A 156 -40.33 -6.27 15.34
C LYS A 156 -40.28 -7.05 14.03
N ASP A 157 -41.43 -7.47 13.53
CA ASP A 157 -41.55 -8.21 12.26
C ASP A 157 -40.98 -7.43 11.05
N SER A 158 -41.07 -6.10 11.07
CA SER A 158 -40.48 -5.22 10.06
C SER A 158 -38.95 -5.26 10.01
N SER A 159 -38.28 -5.86 11.00
CA SER A 159 -36.81 -6.00 11.07
C SER A 159 -36.34 -7.40 10.71
N LYS A 160 -37.24 -8.31 10.36
CA LYS A 160 -36.93 -9.67 9.95
C LYS A 160 -36.75 -9.70 8.43
N ILE A 161 -35.77 -10.48 8.01
CA ILE A 161 -35.49 -10.73 6.59
C ILE A 161 -36.60 -11.62 6.05
N ASN A 162 -37.14 -11.29 4.88
CA ASN A 162 -37.92 -12.24 4.12
C ASN A 162 -36.98 -13.22 3.43
N THR A 163 -36.69 -14.34 4.12
CA THR A 163 -35.74 -15.36 3.62
C THR A 163 -36.22 -16.04 2.33
N GLU A 164 -37.55 -16.20 2.16
CA GLU A 164 -38.13 -16.77 0.92
C GLU A 164 -37.83 -15.84 -0.25
N PHE A 165 -38.18 -14.56 -0.12
CA PHE A 165 -37.89 -13.56 -1.15
C PHE A 165 -36.39 -13.48 -1.52
N LEU A 166 -35.52 -13.56 -0.51
CA LEU A 166 -34.08 -13.55 -0.72
C LEU A 166 -33.63 -14.79 -1.51
N LEU A 167 -34.13 -15.97 -1.17
CA LEU A 167 -33.79 -17.23 -1.84
C LEU A 167 -34.31 -17.25 -3.29
N GLU A 168 -35.49 -16.71 -3.54
CA GLU A 168 -36.04 -16.58 -4.90
C GLU A 168 -35.26 -15.61 -5.78
N ASN A 169 -34.59 -14.63 -5.16
CA ASN A 169 -33.87 -13.56 -5.85
C ASN A 169 -32.34 -13.64 -5.72
N ILE A 170 -31.77 -14.79 -5.42
CA ILE A 170 -30.31 -14.97 -5.23
C ILE A 170 -29.51 -14.48 -6.45
N GLU A 171 -30.01 -14.73 -7.66
CA GLU A 171 -29.32 -14.31 -8.89
C GLU A 171 -29.22 -12.79 -9.03
N HIS A 172 -30.14 -12.05 -8.43
CA HIS A 172 -30.19 -10.59 -8.43
C HIS A 172 -29.36 -9.95 -7.30
N LEU A 173 -28.81 -10.77 -6.38
CA LEU A 173 -27.92 -10.26 -5.36
C LEU A 173 -26.63 -9.71 -5.99
N PRO A 174 -26.05 -8.66 -5.42
CA PRO A 174 -24.77 -8.16 -5.87
C PRO A 174 -23.68 -9.24 -5.72
N THR A 175 -22.68 -9.18 -6.56
CA THR A 175 -21.40 -9.86 -6.36
C THR A 175 -20.64 -9.24 -5.18
N TYR A 176 -19.56 -9.86 -4.75
CA TYR A 176 -18.71 -9.30 -3.69
C TYR A 176 -18.18 -7.90 -4.04
N ASN A 177 -17.71 -7.69 -5.26
CA ASN A 177 -17.20 -6.38 -5.70
C ASN A 177 -18.31 -5.32 -5.78
N GLU A 178 -19.47 -5.67 -6.28
CA GLU A 178 -20.63 -4.76 -6.28
C GLU A 178 -21.07 -4.42 -4.85
N MET A 179 -21.08 -5.39 -3.95
CA MET A 179 -21.36 -5.14 -2.53
C MET A 179 -20.36 -4.19 -1.88
N LEU A 180 -19.07 -4.29 -2.23
CA LEU A 180 -18.04 -3.35 -1.79
C LEU A 180 -18.35 -1.91 -2.23
N GLU A 181 -18.72 -1.72 -3.51
CA GLU A 181 -19.05 -0.40 -4.02
C GLU A 181 -20.36 0.14 -3.38
N ILE A 182 -21.38 -0.68 -3.24
CA ILE A 182 -22.61 -0.33 -2.54
C ILE A 182 -22.30 0.11 -1.10
N TYR A 183 -21.44 -0.62 -0.40
CA TYR A 183 -21.05 -0.26 0.96
C TYR A 183 -20.30 1.07 1.03
N LYS A 184 -19.41 1.35 0.08
CA LYS A 184 -18.75 2.65 -0.04
C LYS A 184 -19.75 3.78 -0.28
N GLU A 185 -20.71 3.58 -1.17
CA GLU A 185 -21.78 4.55 -1.42
C GLU A 185 -22.61 4.82 -0.15
N CYS A 186 -22.97 3.78 0.59
CA CYS A 186 -23.68 3.92 1.87
C CYS A 186 -22.84 4.73 2.89
N ARG A 187 -21.55 4.51 2.97
CA ARG A 187 -20.65 5.30 3.84
C ARG A 187 -20.58 6.76 3.38
N MET A 188 -20.53 7.03 2.08
CA MET A 188 -20.56 8.39 1.54
C MET A 188 -21.89 9.07 1.85
N GLU A 189 -23.02 8.36 1.72
CA GLU A 189 -24.34 8.87 2.11
C GLU A 189 -24.36 9.25 3.59
N TRP A 190 -23.93 8.35 4.49
CA TRP A 190 -23.82 8.62 5.92
C TRP A 190 -22.97 9.85 6.23
N ASN A 191 -21.82 9.97 5.61
CA ASN A 191 -20.88 11.06 5.80
C ASN A 191 -21.43 12.41 5.27
N SER A 192 -22.33 12.38 4.29
CA SER A 192 -23.03 13.56 3.76
C SER A 192 -24.26 13.97 4.58
N MET A 193 -24.78 13.07 5.42
CA MET A 193 -25.93 13.39 6.28
C MET A 193 -25.52 14.32 7.42
N GLN A 194 -26.47 15.17 7.83
CA GLN A 194 -26.28 16.07 8.97
C GLN A 194 -25.98 15.32 10.27
N HIS A 195 -25.02 15.83 11.02
CA HIS A 195 -24.75 15.38 12.37
C HIS A 195 -25.90 15.74 13.30
N PHE A 196 -26.26 14.86 14.24
CA PHE A 196 -27.43 15.03 15.11
C PHE A 196 -27.38 16.28 16.02
N LYS A 197 -26.17 16.74 16.37
CA LYS A 197 -25.93 17.88 17.25
C LYS A 197 -25.59 19.17 16.47
N TYR A 198 -24.92 19.05 15.33
CA TYR A 198 -24.47 20.17 14.54
C TYR A 198 -25.23 20.22 13.21
N ALA A 199 -25.66 21.39 12.79
CA ALA A 199 -26.40 21.58 11.54
C ALA A 199 -25.46 21.53 10.30
N LYS A 200 -24.54 20.56 10.27
CA LYS A 200 -23.54 20.36 9.20
C LYS A 200 -23.40 18.87 8.87
N PRO A 201 -23.11 18.52 7.61
CA PRO A 201 -22.75 17.14 7.23
C PRO A 201 -21.54 16.63 8.02
N ARG A 202 -21.52 15.34 8.35
CA ARG A 202 -20.45 14.73 9.15
C ARG A 202 -19.07 14.92 8.58
N MET A 203 -18.90 14.67 7.28
CA MET A 203 -17.60 14.84 6.63
C MET A 203 -17.19 16.31 6.54
N GLN A 204 -18.14 17.22 6.30
CA GLN A 204 -17.84 18.65 6.32
C GLN A 204 -17.41 19.12 7.72
N LEU A 205 -18.09 18.63 8.76
CA LEU A 205 -17.73 18.91 10.15
C LEU A 205 -16.31 18.42 10.47
N TYR A 206 -15.96 17.21 9.97
CA TYR A 206 -14.62 16.66 10.08
C TYR A 206 -13.58 17.55 9.40
N LEU A 207 -13.80 17.90 8.12
CA LEU A 207 -12.83 18.64 7.31
C LEU A 207 -12.60 20.09 7.78
N GLU A 208 -13.65 20.75 8.29
CA GLU A 208 -13.55 22.12 8.79
C GLU A 208 -12.92 22.21 10.19
N SER A 209 -12.88 21.11 10.93
CA SER A 209 -12.29 21.07 12.26
C SER A 209 -10.76 20.99 12.20
N VAL A 210 -10.10 21.62 13.14
CA VAL A 210 -8.64 21.58 13.30
C VAL A 210 -8.29 21.03 14.67
N ASN A 211 -7.40 20.07 14.73
CA ASN A 211 -6.82 19.55 15.97
C ASN A 211 -5.31 19.79 15.98
N PRO A 212 -4.80 20.73 16.81
CA PRO A 212 -3.38 21.03 16.84
C PRO A 212 -2.53 19.90 17.47
N GLU A 213 -3.17 18.97 18.18
CA GLU A 213 -2.49 17.83 18.81
C GLU A 213 -2.46 16.58 17.91
N ALA A 214 -3.22 16.56 16.82
CA ALA A 214 -3.22 15.45 15.88
C ALA A 214 -1.89 15.40 15.12
N VAL A 215 -1.25 14.25 15.12
CA VAL A 215 0.02 14.04 14.42
C VAL A 215 -0.24 13.90 12.93
N GLN A 216 0.37 14.75 12.11
CA GLN A 216 0.30 14.65 10.66
C GLN A 216 1.11 13.46 10.16
N LEU A 217 0.55 12.71 9.23
CA LEU A 217 1.22 11.60 8.56
C LEU A 217 2.31 12.13 7.62
N THR A 218 3.56 12.06 8.07
CA THR A 218 4.72 12.33 7.21
C THR A 218 5.16 11.06 6.48
N GLU A 219 5.90 11.20 5.38
CA GLU A 219 6.47 10.04 4.66
C GLU A 219 7.36 9.16 5.55
N THR A 220 8.07 9.75 6.48
CA THR A 220 8.89 9.00 7.45
C THR A 220 8.02 8.17 8.37
N LEU A 221 6.97 8.78 8.93
CA LEU A 221 6.03 8.10 9.81
C LEU A 221 5.23 7.02 9.07
N ARG A 222 4.82 7.30 7.83
CA ARG A 222 4.16 6.31 6.96
C ARG A 222 5.01 5.05 6.78
N ARG A 223 6.30 5.21 6.51
CA ARG A 223 7.23 4.09 6.39
C ARG A 223 7.38 3.33 7.72
N GLU A 224 7.52 4.04 8.82
CA GLU A 224 7.63 3.42 10.14
C GLU A 224 6.40 2.60 10.53
N LEU A 225 5.21 3.06 10.16
CA LEU A 225 3.94 2.43 10.51
C LEU A 225 3.57 1.27 9.59
N PHE A 226 3.83 1.39 8.29
CA PHE A 226 3.24 0.50 7.27
C PHE A 226 4.25 -0.32 6.48
N TRP A 227 5.54 0.07 6.48
CA TRP A 227 6.53 -0.71 5.75
C TRP A 227 6.98 -1.93 6.56
N MET A 228 7.07 -3.04 5.85
CA MET A 228 7.57 -4.30 6.37
C MET A 228 9.03 -4.49 5.99
N THR A 229 9.72 -5.33 6.76
CA THR A 229 11.09 -5.74 6.45
C THR A 229 11.11 -7.23 6.18
N THR A 230 11.85 -7.66 5.17
CA THR A 230 12.02 -9.10 4.89
C THR A 230 12.58 -9.83 6.11
N SER A 231 12.13 -11.05 6.34
CA SER A 231 12.57 -11.86 7.48
C SER A 231 14.04 -12.33 7.38
N LYS A 232 14.59 -12.33 6.16
CA LYS A 232 15.96 -12.70 5.83
C LYS A 232 16.53 -11.72 4.82
N PRO A 233 17.85 -11.49 4.83
CA PRO A 233 18.49 -10.69 3.79
C PRO A 233 18.43 -11.41 2.44
N SER A 234 18.42 -10.63 1.36
CA SER A 234 18.47 -11.12 -0.01
C SER A 234 19.75 -10.63 -0.68
N THR A 235 20.36 -11.47 -1.51
CA THR A 235 21.60 -11.12 -2.24
C THR A 235 21.27 -10.28 -3.47
N PHE A 236 21.96 -9.15 -3.63
CA PHE A 236 21.91 -8.37 -4.85
C PHE A 236 22.76 -9.04 -5.94
N THR A 237 22.13 -9.44 -7.03
CA THR A 237 22.74 -10.19 -8.13
C THR A 237 22.90 -9.33 -9.39
N ALA A 238 23.50 -9.90 -10.44
CA ALA A 238 23.54 -9.28 -11.77
C ALA A 238 22.15 -9.02 -12.38
N ARG A 239 21.08 -9.61 -11.81
CA ARG A 239 19.67 -9.38 -12.18
C ARG A 239 18.94 -8.47 -11.20
N GLY A 240 19.67 -7.77 -10.32
CA GLY A 240 19.06 -7.01 -9.23
C GLY A 240 18.81 -7.86 -7.99
N ILE A 241 17.88 -7.41 -7.13
CA ILE A 241 17.50 -8.09 -5.89
C ILE A 241 16.09 -8.65 -5.98
N GLN A 242 15.92 -9.92 -5.59
CA GLN A 242 14.63 -10.58 -5.61
C GLN A 242 14.11 -10.77 -4.18
N ILE A 243 12.84 -10.43 -3.95
CA ILE A 243 12.12 -10.74 -2.73
C ILE A 243 10.86 -11.56 -3.05
N THR A 244 10.36 -12.27 -2.05
CA THR A 244 9.09 -13.02 -2.16
C THR A 244 8.15 -12.51 -1.09
N VAL A 245 7.01 -11.97 -1.51
CA VAL A 245 5.93 -11.49 -0.65
C VAL A 245 4.66 -12.22 -1.07
N ASP A 246 3.93 -12.79 -0.14
CA ASP A 246 2.68 -13.53 -0.38
C ASP A 246 2.76 -14.54 -1.53
N LYS A 247 3.84 -15.33 -1.55
CA LYS A 247 4.16 -16.33 -2.59
C LYS A 247 4.46 -15.75 -3.98
N ARG A 248 4.44 -14.42 -4.16
CA ARG A 248 4.82 -13.75 -5.40
C ARG A 248 6.26 -13.28 -5.35
N LYS A 249 6.95 -13.38 -6.48
CA LYS A 249 8.34 -12.94 -6.62
C LYS A 249 8.37 -11.57 -7.25
N TYR A 250 9.09 -10.67 -6.60
CA TYR A 250 9.32 -9.31 -7.06
C TYR A 250 10.82 -9.12 -7.29
N LEU A 251 11.16 -8.51 -8.38
CA LEU A 251 12.55 -8.22 -8.76
C LEU A 251 12.74 -6.72 -8.84
N TYR A 252 13.79 -6.22 -8.20
CA TYR A 252 14.10 -4.79 -8.13
C TYR A 252 15.51 -4.49 -8.61
N GLU A 253 15.69 -3.28 -9.11
CA GLU A 253 16.94 -2.74 -9.58
C GLU A 253 17.20 -1.36 -8.97
N VAL A 254 18.46 -1.05 -8.72
CA VAL A 254 18.87 0.29 -8.31
C VAL A 254 19.09 1.12 -9.56
N LEU A 255 18.36 2.22 -9.68
CA LEU A 255 18.39 3.10 -10.83
C LEU A 255 19.15 4.39 -10.49
N ASP A 256 19.82 4.95 -11.48
CA ASP A 256 20.42 6.28 -11.42
C ASP A 256 19.38 7.40 -11.62
N SER A 257 19.83 8.65 -11.68
CA SER A 257 18.99 9.83 -11.90
C SER A 257 18.30 9.86 -13.28
N GLU A 258 18.80 9.11 -14.24
CA GLU A 258 18.24 9.01 -15.60
C GLU A 258 17.24 7.83 -15.72
N GLY A 259 17.06 7.06 -14.65
CA GLY A 259 16.18 5.89 -14.63
C GLY A 259 16.83 4.62 -15.20
N MET A 260 18.15 4.63 -15.36
CA MET A 260 18.94 3.50 -15.84
C MET A 260 19.57 2.73 -14.67
N PRO A 261 19.90 1.43 -14.83
CA PRO A 261 20.62 0.69 -13.81
C PRO A 261 21.92 1.40 -13.41
N ASP A 262 22.07 1.73 -12.13
CA ASP A 262 23.29 2.38 -11.62
C ASP A 262 24.48 1.40 -11.63
N MET A 263 25.26 1.46 -12.69
CA MET A 263 26.41 0.57 -12.91
C MET A 263 27.51 0.78 -11.86
N LYS A 264 27.66 2.01 -11.32
CA LYS A 264 28.66 2.30 -10.29
C LYS A 264 28.25 1.65 -8.96
N TRP A 265 26.98 1.78 -8.60
CA TRP A 265 26.45 1.17 -7.41
C TRP A 265 26.46 -0.37 -7.54
N ARG A 266 26.04 -0.91 -8.67
CA ARG A 266 26.03 -2.35 -8.97
C ARG A 266 27.41 -2.98 -8.84
N SER A 267 28.45 -2.36 -9.44
CA SER A 267 29.80 -2.89 -9.41
C SER A 267 30.36 -3.07 -8.00
N LYS A 268 29.94 -2.22 -7.06
CA LYS A 268 30.36 -2.26 -5.66
C LYS A 268 29.51 -3.21 -4.80
N ASN A 269 28.27 -3.47 -5.19
CA ASN A 269 27.28 -4.11 -4.33
C ASN A 269 26.78 -5.47 -4.84
N THR A 270 27.15 -5.88 -6.06
CA THR A 270 26.84 -7.23 -6.54
C THR A 270 27.49 -8.28 -5.64
N GLY A 271 26.69 -9.25 -5.18
CA GLY A 271 27.09 -10.28 -4.22
C GLY A 271 26.89 -9.90 -2.75
N ARG A 272 26.55 -8.65 -2.43
CA ARG A 272 26.22 -8.24 -1.07
C ARG A 272 24.79 -8.60 -0.71
N GLU A 273 24.54 -8.79 0.56
CA GLU A 273 23.22 -9.08 1.13
C GLU A 273 22.59 -7.82 1.72
N PHE A 274 21.29 -7.65 1.45
CA PHE A 274 20.48 -6.53 1.94
C PHE A 274 19.18 -7.01 2.54
N TRP A 275 18.78 -6.38 3.63
CA TRP A 275 17.43 -6.42 4.14
C TRP A 275 16.58 -5.48 3.29
N VAL A 276 15.39 -5.93 2.90
CA VAL A 276 14.52 -5.12 2.04
C VAL A 276 13.33 -4.65 2.84
N GLN A 277 13.16 -3.32 2.89
CA GLN A 277 11.96 -2.69 3.41
C GLN A 277 11.01 -2.36 2.26
N TYR A 278 9.75 -2.70 2.40
CA TYR A 278 8.74 -2.55 1.35
C TYR A 278 7.37 -2.26 1.96
N ASP A 279 6.51 -1.60 1.20
CA ASP A 279 5.10 -1.44 1.50
C ASP A 279 4.31 -2.54 0.77
N PRO A 280 3.57 -3.43 1.47
CA PRO A 280 2.77 -4.47 0.82
C PRO A 280 1.71 -3.92 -0.16
N HIS A 281 1.23 -2.68 0.05
CA HIS A 281 0.24 -2.04 -0.80
C HIS A 281 0.85 -1.24 -1.96
N ASP A 282 2.14 -0.90 -1.86
CA ASP A 282 2.85 -0.16 -2.89
C ASP A 282 4.24 -0.74 -3.12
N MET A 283 4.30 -1.73 -3.99
CA MET A 283 5.54 -2.40 -4.38
C MET A 283 6.32 -1.65 -5.47
N THR A 284 6.01 -0.38 -5.74
CA THR A 284 6.70 0.43 -6.75
C THR A 284 8.08 0.92 -6.31
N THR A 285 8.36 0.91 -5.02
CA THR A 285 9.65 1.30 -4.46
C THR A 285 9.95 0.48 -3.22
N VAL A 286 11.17 -0.02 -3.12
CA VAL A 286 11.67 -0.70 -1.93
C VAL A 286 12.98 -0.07 -1.47
N ARG A 287 13.32 -0.24 -0.20
CA ARG A 287 14.56 0.27 0.39
C ARG A 287 15.49 -0.88 0.71
N LEU A 288 16.70 -0.79 0.23
CA LEU A 288 17.77 -1.73 0.56
C LEU A 288 18.50 -1.22 1.80
N CYS A 289 18.57 -2.06 2.80
CA CYS A 289 19.17 -1.74 4.09
C CYS A 289 20.25 -2.75 4.46
N THR A 290 21.31 -2.29 5.10
CA THR A 290 22.27 -3.13 5.81
C THR A 290 21.91 -3.19 7.29
N LYS A 291 22.30 -4.26 7.97
CA LYS A 291 22.09 -4.40 9.40
C LYS A 291 23.41 -4.26 10.13
N ASP A 292 23.48 -3.33 11.07
CA ASP A 292 24.61 -3.14 11.97
C ASP A 292 24.21 -3.39 13.44
N GLN A 293 25.08 -3.08 14.38
CA GLN A 293 24.83 -3.24 15.81
C GLN A 293 23.72 -2.31 16.35
N TYR A 294 23.38 -1.26 15.62
CA TYR A 294 22.34 -0.28 15.98
C TYR A 294 21.00 -0.55 15.27
N GLY A 295 20.95 -1.52 14.35
CA GLY A 295 19.73 -1.87 13.62
C GLY A 295 19.88 -1.81 12.10
N LEU A 296 18.78 -1.48 11.42
CA LEU A 296 18.74 -1.37 9.96
C LEU A 296 19.17 0.03 9.53
N ARG A 297 20.21 0.08 8.69
CA ARG A 297 20.69 1.29 8.06
C ARG A 297 20.28 1.33 6.59
N PHE A 298 19.62 2.38 6.19
CA PHE A 298 19.25 2.62 4.80
C PHE A 298 20.51 2.85 3.92
N GLU A 299 20.55 2.19 2.78
CA GLU A 299 21.62 2.36 1.78
C GLU A 299 21.09 3.03 0.50
N VAL A 300 20.06 2.49 -0.12
CA VAL A 300 19.54 2.97 -1.41
C VAL A 300 18.09 2.54 -1.63
N GLU A 301 17.37 3.29 -2.47
CA GLU A 301 16.06 2.88 -3.00
C GLU A 301 16.23 2.06 -4.27
N ALA A 302 15.38 1.06 -4.43
CA ALA A 302 15.32 0.24 -5.63
C ALA A 302 13.89 0.23 -6.19
N LYS A 303 13.78 0.18 -7.52
CA LYS A 303 12.52 0.18 -8.26
C LYS A 303 12.30 -1.15 -8.96
N PRO A 304 11.06 -1.51 -9.33
CA PRO A 304 10.80 -2.74 -10.04
C PRO A 304 11.67 -2.88 -11.29
N TYR A 305 12.17 -4.09 -11.49
CA TYR A 305 12.98 -4.41 -12.66
C TYR A 305 12.12 -4.29 -13.92
N ILE A 306 12.60 -3.54 -14.89
CA ILE A 306 11.90 -3.32 -16.15
C ILE A 306 12.06 -4.57 -17.02
N THR A 307 10.95 -5.24 -17.32
CA THR A 307 10.89 -6.33 -18.29
C THR A 307 10.53 -5.76 -19.65
N ILE A 308 11.22 -6.22 -20.69
CA ILE A 308 11.05 -5.71 -22.05
C ILE A 308 10.56 -6.86 -22.94
N HIS A 309 9.52 -6.61 -23.71
CA HIS A 309 9.05 -7.56 -24.71
C HIS A 309 10.12 -7.83 -25.74
N ARG A 310 10.35 -9.11 -26.06
CA ARG A 310 11.38 -9.51 -27.01
C ARG A 310 11.00 -9.13 -28.45
N ALA A 311 9.73 -9.22 -28.81
CA ALA A 311 9.26 -8.86 -30.11
C ALA A 311 9.01 -7.34 -30.21
N MET A 312 9.58 -6.67 -31.20
CA MET A 312 9.43 -5.22 -31.38
C MET A 312 7.99 -4.77 -31.54
N MET A 313 7.14 -5.62 -32.09
CA MET A 313 5.72 -5.33 -32.27
C MET A 313 4.94 -5.26 -30.97
N ASP A 314 5.41 -5.96 -29.92
CA ASP A 314 4.79 -6.04 -28.61
C ASP A 314 5.35 -4.98 -27.64
N GLN A 315 6.42 -4.26 -28.06
CA GLN A 315 7.08 -3.26 -27.22
C GLN A 315 6.27 -1.97 -27.18
N GLU A 316 6.04 -1.48 -25.98
CA GLU A 316 5.47 -0.15 -25.73
C GLU A 316 6.52 0.96 -25.97
N ASP A 317 6.08 2.19 -26.16
CA ASP A 317 6.96 3.35 -26.40
C ASP A 317 7.93 3.59 -25.23
N GLY A 318 7.50 3.31 -24.00
CA GLY A 318 8.34 3.35 -22.80
C GLY A 318 9.50 2.34 -22.85
N GLU A 319 9.23 1.12 -23.27
CA GLU A 319 10.24 0.05 -23.41
C GLU A 319 11.25 0.38 -24.50
N ARG A 320 10.78 0.90 -25.64
CA ARG A 320 11.64 1.34 -26.75
C ARG A 320 12.56 2.48 -26.33
N SER A 321 12.03 3.44 -25.57
CA SER A 321 12.83 4.55 -25.03
C SER A 321 13.89 4.04 -24.05
N PHE A 322 13.52 3.11 -23.16
CA PHE A 322 14.47 2.47 -22.26
C PHE A 322 15.57 1.71 -22.99
N LEU A 323 15.24 0.95 -24.05
CA LEU A 323 16.24 0.26 -24.86
C LEU A 323 17.26 1.22 -25.49
N LYS A 324 16.81 2.35 -26.04
CA LYS A 324 17.70 3.37 -26.60
C LYS A 324 18.65 3.95 -25.54
N LEU A 325 18.13 4.27 -24.35
CA LEU A 325 18.93 4.74 -23.23
C LEU A 325 19.95 3.68 -22.79
N GLN A 326 19.54 2.41 -22.74
CA GLN A 326 20.42 1.30 -22.39
C GLN A 326 21.55 1.11 -23.42
N GLU A 327 21.27 1.22 -24.71
CA GLU A 327 22.29 1.19 -25.75
C GLU A 327 23.30 2.34 -25.59
N LEU A 328 22.79 3.55 -25.31
CA LEU A 328 23.63 4.72 -25.07
C LEU A 328 24.53 4.53 -23.84
N ALA A 329 23.96 4.03 -22.73
CA ALA A 329 24.73 3.73 -21.51
C ALA A 329 25.79 2.66 -21.74
N ASN A 330 25.47 1.60 -22.50
CA ASN A 330 26.41 0.56 -22.87
C ASN A 330 27.54 1.10 -23.75
N LYS A 331 27.24 1.99 -24.71
CA LYS A 331 28.26 2.68 -25.52
C LYS A 331 29.19 3.53 -24.64
N LYS A 332 28.61 4.35 -23.74
CA LYS A 332 29.41 5.17 -22.78
C LYS A 332 30.33 4.32 -21.92
N GLU A 333 29.85 3.19 -21.40
CA GLU A 333 30.66 2.31 -20.56
C GLU A 333 31.77 1.60 -21.35
N ARG A 334 31.53 1.20 -22.60
CA ARG A 334 32.57 0.64 -23.48
C ARG A 334 33.68 1.63 -23.72
N ILE A 335 33.34 2.88 -24.03
CA ILE A 335 34.32 3.95 -24.24
C ILE A 335 35.13 4.22 -22.97
N ARG A 336 34.46 4.31 -21.83
CA ARG A 336 35.12 4.50 -20.53
C ARG A 336 36.12 3.40 -20.22
N ARG A 337 35.74 2.13 -20.45
CA ARG A 337 36.66 1.00 -20.29
C ARG A 337 37.85 1.09 -21.24
N HIS A 338 37.62 1.49 -22.48
CA HIS A 338 38.69 1.64 -23.45
C HIS A 338 39.69 2.73 -23.03
N ILE A 339 39.18 3.90 -22.60
CA ILE A 339 40.02 5.00 -22.09
C ILE A 339 40.83 4.54 -20.88
N LEU A 340 40.20 3.85 -19.93
CA LEU A 340 40.87 3.34 -18.73
C LEU A 340 41.94 2.32 -19.07
N ASN A 341 41.69 1.40 -20.01
CA ASN A 341 42.66 0.41 -20.47
C ASN A 341 43.84 1.07 -21.14
N HIS A 342 43.57 2.08 -21.99
CA HIS A 342 44.64 2.83 -22.67
C HIS A 342 45.49 3.64 -21.67
N GLN A 343 44.87 4.26 -20.66
CA GLN A 343 45.60 4.93 -19.58
C GLN A 343 46.49 3.96 -18.80
N LEU A 344 46.00 2.77 -18.47
CA LEU A 344 46.80 1.74 -17.82
C LEU A 344 48.00 1.25 -18.67
N GLU A 345 47.79 1.11 -19.98
CA GLU A 345 48.88 0.78 -20.91
C GLU A 345 49.94 1.88 -20.95
N VAL A 346 49.54 3.14 -21.06
CA VAL A 346 50.43 4.30 -21.13
C VAL A 346 51.14 4.52 -19.79
N GLU A 347 50.48 4.43 -18.67
CA GLU A 347 51.03 4.71 -17.35
C GLU A 347 51.90 3.58 -16.81
N HIS A 348 51.53 2.32 -17.10
CA HIS A 348 52.18 1.16 -16.50
C HIS A 348 52.97 0.29 -17.51
N GLY A 349 52.83 0.56 -18.80
CA GLY A 349 53.50 -0.23 -19.85
C GLY A 349 53.05 -1.69 -19.94
N VAL A 350 51.90 -2.00 -19.35
CA VAL A 350 51.35 -3.36 -19.24
C VAL A 350 49.97 -3.41 -19.88
N SER A 351 49.78 -4.31 -20.84
CA SER A 351 48.49 -4.44 -21.48
C SER A 351 47.45 -5.00 -20.49
N PRO A 352 46.16 -4.63 -20.62
CA PRO A 352 45.06 -5.15 -19.78
C PRO A 352 45.00 -6.67 -19.78
N GLU A 353 45.41 -7.32 -20.85
CA GLU A 353 45.48 -8.78 -20.99
C GLU A 353 46.52 -9.39 -20.07
N GLN A 354 47.68 -8.73 -19.92
CA GLN A 354 48.73 -9.14 -19.00
C GLN A 354 48.34 -8.95 -17.52
N LEU A 355 47.39 -8.06 -17.22
CA LEU A 355 46.83 -7.87 -15.89
C LEU A 355 45.64 -8.81 -15.60
N GLY A 356 45.35 -9.76 -16.48
CA GLY A 356 44.21 -10.68 -16.31
C GLY A 356 42.83 -10.03 -16.51
N LEU A 357 42.80 -8.80 -16.98
CA LEU A 357 41.57 -8.12 -17.36
C LEU A 357 41.21 -8.55 -18.79
N ASN A 358 40.68 -9.74 -18.96
CA ASN A 358 40.22 -10.26 -20.24
C ASN A 358 39.20 -9.33 -20.88
N SER A 359 39.64 -8.39 -21.69
CA SER A 359 38.87 -7.97 -22.84
C SER A 359 39.02 -9.08 -23.89
N PRO A 360 37.94 -9.66 -24.43
CA PRO A 360 38.09 -10.48 -25.62
C PRO A 360 38.67 -9.58 -26.69
N GLY A 361 40.00 -9.74 -26.94
CA GLY A 361 40.70 -8.99 -27.97
C GLY A 361 40.00 -9.28 -29.28
N LEU A 362 39.53 -8.26 -29.95
CA LEU A 362 39.13 -8.36 -31.35
C LEU A 362 40.44 -8.58 -32.10
N LEU A 363 40.78 -9.86 -32.30
CA LEU A 363 41.94 -10.27 -33.09
C LEU A 363 41.91 -9.56 -34.46
N GLY A 364 42.85 -8.66 -34.69
CA GLY A 364 43.09 -8.02 -35.98
C GLY A 364 42.79 -6.53 -36.07
N ILE A 365 42.33 -5.87 -35.03
CA ILE A 365 42.15 -4.41 -35.04
C ILE A 365 43.38 -3.74 -34.46
N LYS A 366 44.02 -2.89 -35.24
CA LYS A 366 45.19 -2.09 -34.80
C LYS A 366 44.69 -0.93 -33.89
N ASN A 367 45.48 -0.59 -32.87
CA ASN A 367 45.13 0.42 -31.85
C ASN A 367 44.59 1.77 -32.42
N GLY A 368 45.12 2.22 -33.57
CA GLY A 368 44.65 3.46 -34.21
C GLY A 368 43.23 3.43 -34.80
N GLU A 369 42.64 2.25 -35.01
CA GLU A 369 41.24 2.14 -35.45
C GLU A 369 40.28 2.26 -34.24
N TYR A 370 40.71 1.83 -33.07
CA TYR A 370 39.95 2.03 -31.84
C TYR A 370 39.87 3.49 -31.42
N GLU A 371 40.96 4.24 -31.56
CA GLU A 371 40.98 5.68 -31.27
C GLU A 371 40.02 6.44 -32.19
N ARG A 372 39.97 6.12 -33.48
CA ARG A 372 39.04 6.71 -34.44
C ARG A 372 37.60 6.34 -34.12
N LEU A 373 37.33 5.06 -33.80
CA LEU A 373 36.00 4.60 -33.42
C LEU A 373 35.53 5.27 -32.11
N ALA A 374 36.41 5.42 -31.12
CA ALA A 374 36.13 6.10 -29.87
C ALA A 374 35.84 7.60 -30.09
N GLU A 375 36.59 8.29 -30.94
CA GLU A 375 36.33 9.69 -31.30
C GLU A 375 35.04 9.85 -32.11
N GLU A 376 34.70 8.94 -33.00
CA GLU A 376 33.48 8.96 -33.81
C GLU A 376 32.26 8.74 -32.92
N VAL A 377 32.30 7.76 -32.03
CA VAL A 377 31.27 7.50 -31.06
C VAL A 377 31.11 8.65 -30.06
N MET A 378 32.21 9.30 -29.61
CA MET A 378 32.16 10.48 -28.75
C MET A 378 31.51 11.67 -29.46
N ARG A 379 31.77 11.88 -30.74
CA ARG A 379 31.11 12.92 -31.54
C ARG A 379 29.63 12.64 -31.75
N GLU A 380 29.27 11.39 -32.07
CA GLU A 380 27.87 10.99 -32.19
C GLU A 380 27.11 11.19 -30.88
N MET A 381 27.71 10.84 -29.74
CA MET A 381 27.09 11.05 -28.42
C MET A 381 26.89 12.53 -28.07
N GLN A 382 27.88 13.38 -28.40
CA GLN A 382 27.75 14.83 -28.20
C GLN A 382 26.67 15.44 -29.10
N MET A 383 26.52 14.93 -30.33
CA MET A 383 25.42 15.35 -31.22
C MET A 383 24.06 14.84 -30.75
N GLU A 384 23.97 13.61 -30.24
CA GLU A 384 22.71 13.07 -29.65
C GLU A 384 22.32 13.78 -28.35
N GLU A 385 23.30 14.14 -27.49
CA GLU A 385 23.04 14.95 -26.29
C GLU A 385 22.53 16.37 -26.63
N MET A 386 23.06 16.98 -27.69
CA MET A 386 22.56 18.26 -28.17
C MET A 386 21.17 18.20 -28.82
N ASN A 387 20.79 17.02 -29.38
CA ASN A 387 19.53 16.79 -30.04
C ASN A 387 18.49 16.06 -29.15
N ALA A 388 18.88 15.60 -27.97
CA ALA A 388 17.98 14.94 -27.04
C ALA A 388 17.04 15.97 -26.41
N VAL A 389 15.83 16.04 -26.92
CA VAL A 389 14.69 16.63 -26.22
C VAL A 389 14.53 15.87 -24.92
N PRO A 390 14.37 16.54 -23.77
CA PRO A 390 14.24 15.86 -22.48
C PRO A 390 13.02 14.94 -22.52
N VAL A 391 13.27 13.64 -22.63
CA VAL A 391 12.21 12.62 -22.56
C VAL A 391 11.73 12.55 -21.12
N LEU A 392 10.50 12.97 -20.95
CA LEU A 392 9.71 13.06 -19.76
C LEU A 392 9.90 11.85 -18.82
N ALA A 393 10.49 12.09 -17.68
CA ALA A 393 10.42 11.19 -16.51
C ALA A 393 8.97 10.87 -16.06
N GLY A 394 7.98 11.59 -16.61
CA GLY A 394 6.55 11.41 -16.31
C GLY A 394 5.88 10.19 -16.97
N SER A 395 6.40 9.68 -18.09
CA SER A 395 5.76 8.57 -18.81
C SER A 395 6.04 7.19 -18.17
N LEU A 396 7.19 7.01 -17.57
CA LEU A 396 7.53 5.75 -16.87
C LEU A 396 6.68 5.51 -15.60
N GLY A 397 6.28 6.57 -14.91
CA GLY A 397 5.41 6.48 -13.73
C GLY A 397 3.96 6.06 -14.06
N GLN A 398 3.48 6.37 -15.27
CA GLN A 398 2.12 5.99 -15.68
C GLN A 398 2.01 4.53 -16.13
N VAL A 399 3.03 3.99 -16.78
CA VAL A 399 3.07 2.57 -17.19
C VAL A 399 3.11 1.65 -15.96
N GLN A 400 3.84 2.04 -14.90
CA GLN A 400 3.89 1.28 -13.65
C GLN A 400 2.57 1.27 -12.88
N LYS A 401 1.78 2.37 -12.92
CA LYS A 401 0.45 2.41 -12.31
C LYS A 401 -0.57 1.48 -13.00
N GLN A 402 -0.48 1.32 -14.32
CA GLN A 402 -1.36 0.40 -15.04
C GLN A 402 -1.04 -1.06 -14.76
N GLN A 403 0.24 -1.43 -14.64
CA GLN A 403 0.62 -2.81 -14.29
C GLN A 403 0.21 -3.19 -12.87
N SER A 404 0.34 -2.30 -11.88
CA SER A 404 -0.09 -2.58 -10.50
C SER A 404 -1.61 -2.76 -10.37
N ASN A 405 -2.39 -2.02 -11.15
CA ASN A 405 -3.85 -2.17 -11.18
C ASN A 405 -4.31 -3.46 -11.90
N PHE A 406 -3.59 -3.90 -12.93
CA PHE A 406 -3.95 -5.10 -13.68
C PHE A 406 -3.68 -6.37 -12.87
N ASP A 407 -2.56 -6.44 -12.15
CA ASP A 407 -2.21 -7.59 -11.30
C ASP A 407 -3.09 -7.71 -10.05
N ALA A 408 -3.56 -6.59 -9.50
CA ALA A 408 -4.49 -6.60 -8.37
C ALA A 408 -5.87 -7.17 -8.75
N ILE A 409 -6.36 -6.86 -9.97
CA ILE A 409 -7.66 -7.35 -10.47
C ILE A 409 -7.59 -8.86 -10.81
N SER A 410 -6.48 -9.32 -11.41
CA SER A 410 -6.30 -10.72 -11.81
C SER A 410 -6.13 -11.70 -10.64
N ALA A 411 -5.81 -11.20 -9.45
CA ALA A 411 -5.63 -12.03 -8.26
C ALA A 411 -6.95 -12.38 -7.54
N TYR A 412 -8.00 -11.58 -7.74
CA TYR A 412 -9.32 -11.83 -7.15
C TYR A 412 -10.17 -12.83 -7.94
N ASP A 413 -9.91 -13.00 -9.24
CA ASP A 413 -10.65 -13.97 -10.07
C ASP A 413 -10.22 -15.43 -9.90
N LYS A 414 -9.22 -15.72 -9.06
CA LYS A 414 -8.69 -17.09 -8.83
C LYS A 414 -8.83 -17.58 -7.38
N MET A 415 -9.57 -16.87 -6.53
CA MET A 415 -10.07 -17.34 -5.25
C MET A 415 -11.60 -17.42 -5.30
#